data_0a1df7dd7fade5a9f4f7de6c23d138d0
#
_entry.id   0a1df7dd7fade5a9f4f7de6c23d138d0
#
_cell.length_a   1.000
_cell.length_b   1.000
_cell.length_c   1.000
_cell.angle_alpha   90.00
_cell.angle_beta   90.00
_cell.angle_gamma   90.00
#
_symmetry.space_group_name_H-M   'P 1'
#
loop_
_entity.id
_entity.type
_entity.pdbx_description
1 polymer ?
#
loop_
_entity_poly.entity_id
_entity_poly.type
_entity_poly.pdbx_seq_one_letter_code
_entity_poly.pdbx_strand_id
1 'polypeptide(L)'
;VMTPISEKETLIEIRGLGLKSDTQEQRQERIADHDTIWGPFGRNLMEDLLAVQNQTAAMGNGSNIKHLLMAREEDSTIHDEIGLRSYYAEWSKRMEKKASSL
;
A
#
# COMPACT_ATOMS: atom_id res chain seq x y z
N VAL A 1 -0.79 -9.22 -2.79
CA VAL A 1 -1.99 -9.11 -3.65
C VAL A 1 -2.99 -8.20 -2.97
N MET A 2 -3.62 -7.32 -3.73
CA MET A 2 -4.71 -6.46 -3.25
C MET A 2 -5.96 -6.78 -4.05
N THR A 3 -7.01 -7.18 -3.35
CA THR A 3 -8.29 -7.55 -3.96
C THR A 3 -9.39 -6.62 -3.43
N PRO A 4 -9.96 -5.74 -4.25
CA PRO A 4 -11.04 -4.87 -3.82
C PRO A 4 -12.31 -5.71 -3.54
N ILE A 5 -12.91 -5.52 -2.38
CA ILE A 5 -14.15 -6.17 -1.96
C ILE A 5 -15.33 -5.22 -2.14
N SER A 6 -15.15 -3.96 -1.75
CA SER A 6 -16.13 -2.90 -1.89
C SER A 6 -15.44 -1.55 -2.09
N GLU A 7 -16.20 -0.48 -2.19
CA GLU A 7 -15.67 0.89 -2.23
C GLU A 7 -14.90 1.31 -0.96
N LYS A 8 -15.09 0.59 0.14
CA LYS A 8 -14.49 0.90 1.45
C LYS A 8 -13.64 -0.23 2.01
N GLU A 9 -13.54 -1.33 1.29
CA GLU A 9 -12.89 -2.54 1.79
C GLU A 9 -12.01 -3.18 0.73
N THR A 10 -10.78 -3.45 1.09
CA THR A 10 -9.80 -4.14 0.24
C THR A 10 -9.12 -5.24 1.05
N LEU A 11 -9.11 -6.45 0.51
CA LEU A 11 -8.33 -7.55 1.08
C LEU A 11 -6.87 -7.42 0.65
N ILE A 12 -5.98 -7.40 1.61
CA ILE A 12 -4.54 -7.40 1.38
C ILE A 12 -3.98 -8.76 1.79
N GLU A 13 -3.43 -9.49 0.82
CA GLU A 13 -2.74 -10.75 1.06
C GLU A 13 -1.23 -10.55 0.86
N ILE A 14 -0.46 -10.82 1.89
CA ILE A 14 1.00 -10.79 1.84
C ILE A 14 1.51 -12.22 1.93
N ARG A 15 2.30 -12.64 0.94
CA ARG A 15 2.80 -14.02 0.82
C ARG A 15 4.31 -14.01 0.88
N GLY A 16 4.88 -14.67 1.88
CA GLY A 16 6.29 -14.97 1.94
C GLY A 16 6.68 -16.04 0.91
N LEU A 17 7.83 -15.90 0.30
CA LEU A 17 8.40 -16.90 -0.60
C LEU A 17 9.63 -17.55 0.05
N GLY A 18 9.71 -18.87 -0.06
CA GLY A 18 10.87 -19.65 0.34
C GLY A 18 11.51 -20.36 -0.85
N LEU A 19 12.76 -20.72 -0.73
CA LEU A 19 13.44 -21.54 -1.72
C LEU A 19 13.04 -23.02 -1.54
N LYS A 20 12.99 -23.75 -2.64
CA LYS A 20 12.75 -25.22 -2.58
C LYS A 20 13.87 -25.96 -1.85
N SER A 21 15.08 -25.38 -1.88
CA SER A 21 16.29 -25.92 -1.23
C SER A 21 16.42 -25.53 0.23
N ASP A 22 15.51 -24.73 0.79
CA ASP A 22 15.59 -24.33 2.20
C ASP A 22 15.50 -25.57 3.10
N THR A 23 16.40 -25.66 4.06
CA THR A 23 16.24 -26.57 5.20
C THR A 23 15.04 -26.17 6.05
N GLN A 24 14.61 -27.07 6.94
CA GLN A 24 13.50 -26.74 7.85
C GLN A 24 13.81 -25.54 8.74
N GLU A 25 15.05 -25.43 9.21
CA GLU A 25 15.50 -24.29 10.04
C GLU A 25 15.46 -22.98 9.26
N GLN A 26 16.03 -22.96 8.04
CA GLN A 26 15.99 -21.77 7.16
C GLN A 26 14.56 -21.35 6.83
N ARG A 27 13.66 -22.33 6.66
CA ARG A 27 12.25 -22.03 6.41
C ARG A 27 11.56 -21.42 7.62
N GLN A 28 11.84 -21.92 8.83
CA GLN A 28 11.31 -21.34 10.07
C GLN A 28 11.83 -19.93 10.30
N GLU A 29 13.09 -19.68 10.05
CA GLU A 29 13.71 -18.36 10.14
C GLU A 29 13.04 -17.37 9.19
N ARG A 30 12.81 -17.74 7.91
CA ARG A 30 12.07 -16.89 6.95
C ARG A 30 10.63 -16.61 7.37
N ILE A 31 9.94 -17.59 7.97
CA ILE A 31 8.59 -17.40 8.49
C ILE A 31 8.60 -16.39 9.64
N ALA A 32 9.54 -16.54 10.57
CA ALA A 32 9.68 -15.63 11.71
C ALA A 32 10.00 -14.19 11.27
N ASP A 33 10.90 -14.04 10.30
CA ASP A 33 11.23 -12.74 9.71
C ASP A 33 10.00 -12.11 9.01
N HIS A 34 9.28 -12.92 8.25
CA HIS A 34 8.06 -12.48 7.58
C HIS A 34 7.00 -12.02 8.57
N ASP A 35 6.75 -12.78 9.63
CA ASP A 35 5.79 -12.44 10.67
C ASP A 35 6.22 -11.19 11.47
N THR A 36 7.52 -11.01 11.67
CA THR A 36 8.07 -9.83 12.36
C THR A 36 7.80 -8.54 11.59
N ILE A 37 7.77 -8.58 10.27
CA ILE A 37 7.57 -7.40 9.43
C ILE A 37 6.09 -7.26 9.04
N TRP A 38 5.50 -8.34 8.54
CA TRP A 38 4.21 -8.34 7.88
C TRP A 38 3.08 -9.01 8.67
N GLY A 39 3.40 -9.65 9.78
CA GLY A 39 2.42 -10.31 10.64
C GLY A 39 1.48 -9.31 11.31
N PRO A 40 0.36 -9.80 11.88
CA PRO A 40 -0.67 -8.95 12.51
C PRO A 40 -0.15 -8.13 13.71
N PHE A 41 0.97 -8.53 14.29
CA PHE A 41 1.68 -7.81 15.34
C PHE A 41 3.08 -7.38 14.88
N GLY A 42 3.31 -7.39 13.58
CA GLY A 42 4.57 -6.99 12.97
C GLY A 42 4.83 -5.49 13.06
N ARG A 43 6.08 -5.13 12.84
CA ARG A 43 6.56 -3.75 13.04
C ARG A 43 6.10 -2.78 11.93
N ASN A 44 5.76 -3.28 10.75
CA ASN A 44 5.55 -2.42 9.59
C ASN A 44 4.07 -2.37 9.15
N LEU A 45 3.47 -3.51 8.88
CA LEU A 45 2.14 -3.55 8.28
C LEU A 45 1.04 -2.95 9.18
N MET A 46 1.09 -3.18 10.48
CA MET A 46 0.06 -2.67 11.40
C MET A 46 0.02 -1.15 11.47
N GLU A 47 1.17 -0.49 11.44
CA GLU A 47 1.28 0.96 11.42
C GLU A 47 0.63 1.53 10.15
N ASP A 48 0.96 0.96 9.00
CA ASP A 48 0.40 1.35 7.70
C ASP A 48 -1.11 1.13 7.62
N LEU A 49 -1.59 0.00 8.13
CA LEU A 49 -3.03 -0.31 8.15
C LEU A 49 -3.82 0.70 9.01
N LEU A 50 -3.31 1.06 10.18
CA LEU A 50 -3.93 2.07 11.04
C LEU A 50 -3.96 3.44 10.35
N ALA A 51 -2.88 3.84 9.69
CA ALA A 51 -2.81 5.09 8.94
C ALA A 51 -3.85 5.11 7.82
N VAL A 52 -3.93 4.05 7.01
CA VAL A 52 -4.90 3.94 5.90
C VAL A 52 -6.34 3.91 6.41
N GLN A 53 -6.64 3.19 7.47
CA GLN A 53 -7.97 3.15 8.08
C GLN A 53 -8.41 4.53 8.59
N ASN A 54 -7.54 5.23 9.30
CA ASN A 54 -7.82 6.57 9.79
C ASN A 54 -8.02 7.58 8.65
N GLN A 55 -7.22 7.48 7.61
CA GLN A 55 -7.35 8.30 6.41
C GLN A 55 -8.70 8.07 5.70
N THR A 56 -9.08 6.81 5.53
CA THR A 56 -10.35 6.42 4.92
C THR A 56 -11.54 6.92 5.74
N ALA A 57 -11.48 6.79 7.07
CA ALA A 57 -12.51 7.29 7.98
C ALA A 57 -12.64 8.84 7.91
N ALA A 58 -11.51 9.54 7.88
CA ALA A 58 -11.49 11.00 7.74
C ALA A 58 -12.10 11.47 6.42
N MET A 59 -11.79 10.80 5.32
CA MET A 59 -12.37 11.10 4.00
C MET A 59 -13.86 10.77 3.93
N GLY A 60 -14.31 9.71 4.59
CA GLY A 60 -15.72 9.30 4.62
C GLY A 60 -16.63 10.21 5.45
N ASN A 61 -16.08 10.96 6.39
CA ASN A 61 -16.84 11.83 7.30
C ASN A 61 -17.13 13.24 6.73
N GLY A 62 -17.09 13.41 5.42
CA GLY A 62 -17.43 14.67 4.78
C GLY A 62 -16.37 15.75 4.94
N SER A 63 -15.13 15.37 5.18
CA SER A 63 -14.03 16.33 5.17
C SER A 63 -13.92 16.99 3.81
N ASN A 64 -13.86 18.32 3.79
CA ASN A 64 -13.63 19.10 2.57
C ASN A 64 -12.19 18.98 2.03
N ILE A 65 -11.40 18.06 2.56
CA ILE A 65 -10.04 17.80 2.10
C ILE A 65 -10.13 17.05 0.78
N LYS A 66 -9.95 17.76 -0.30
CA LYS A 66 -10.05 17.19 -1.65
C LYS A 66 -8.87 16.31 -2.00
N HIS A 67 -7.65 16.66 -1.59
CA HIS A 67 -6.44 15.85 -1.73
C HIS A 67 -5.32 16.37 -0.85
N LEU A 68 -4.63 15.49 -0.18
CA LEU A 68 -3.34 15.76 0.41
C LEU A 68 -2.29 14.87 -0.28
N LEU A 69 -1.82 15.30 -1.43
CA LEU A 69 -0.69 14.68 -2.10
C LEU A 69 0.58 15.32 -1.56
N MET A 70 1.24 14.60 -0.66
CA MET A 70 2.58 14.96 -0.20
C MET A 70 3.62 14.26 -1.07
N ALA A 71 3.56 14.48 -2.37
CA ALA A 71 4.59 14.00 -3.28
C ALA A 71 5.75 15.01 -3.26
N ARG A 72 6.85 14.65 -2.63
CA ARG A 72 8.05 15.46 -2.61
C ARG A 72 8.70 15.50 -3.98
N GLU A 73 9.06 16.70 -4.41
CA GLU A 73 9.98 16.94 -5.50
C GLU A 73 11.31 17.36 -4.90
N GLU A 74 12.19 16.42 -4.65
CA GLU A 74 13.53 16.66 -4.16
C GLU A 74 14.55 16.12 -5.18
N ASP A 75 15.67 16.79 -5.33
CA ASP A 75 16.82 16.34 -6.16
C ASP A 75 17.52 15.10 -5.57
N SER A 76 17.01 14.54 -4.50
CA SER A 76 17.57 13.37 -3.86
C SER A 76 17.07 12.09 -4.52
N THR A 77 17.96 11.32 -5.10
CA THR A 77 17.68 10.01 -5.70
C THR A 77 17.20 8.96 -4.70
N ILE A 78 17.32 9.22 -3.39
CA ILE A 78 16.99 8.25 -2.33
C ILE A 78 15.60 8.52 -1.73
N HIS A 79 15.16 9.76 -1.69
CA HIS A 79 13.93 10.19 -1.05
C HIS A 79 12.94 10.87 -2.00
N ASP A 80 13.18 10.77 -3.30
CA ASP A 80 12.25 11.30 -4.29
C ASP A 80 11.04 10.36 -4.46
N GLU A 81 9.85 10.94 -4.42
CA GLU A 81 8.58 10.23 -4.58
C GLU A 81 8.12 10.18 -6.06
N ILE A 82 9.05 10.05 -6.98
CA ILE A 82 8.76 9.96 -8.42
C ILE A 82 7.81 8.79 -8.74
N GLY A 83 7.94 7.67 -8.03
CA GLY A 83 7.03 6.52 -8.18
C GLY A 83 5.61 6.88 -7.85
N LEU A 84 5.38 7.63 -6.78
CA LEU A 84 4.07 8.09 -6.34
C LEU A 84 3.48 9.09 -7.35
N ARG A 85 4.26 10.06 -7.80
CA ARG A 85 3.84 11.02 -8.84
C ARG A 85 3.45 10.32 -10.15
N SER A 86 4.26 9.36 -10.57
CA SER A 86 3.99 8.58 -11.78
C SER A 86 2.71 7.74 -11.66
N TYR A 87 2.49 7.13 -10.50
CA TYR A 87 1.26 6.39 -10.21
C TYR A 87 0.02 7.28 -10.34
N TYR A 88 0.02 8.43 -9.69
CA TYR A 88 -1.13 9.33 -9.72
C TYR A 88 -1.35 9.97 -11.09
N ALA A 89 -0.30 10.27 -11.83
CA ALA A 89 -0.41 10.75 -13.21
C ALA A 89 -1.11 9.72 -14.11
N GLU A 90 -0.73 8.45 -14.01
CA GLU A 90 -1.35 7.38 -14.78
C GLU A 90 -2.80 7.11 -14.31
N TRP A 91 -3.05 7.17 -13.01
CA TRP A 91 -4.39 7.04 -12.45
C TRP A 91 -5.33 8.13 -12.97
N SER A 92 -4.94 9.40 -12.89
CA SER A 92 -5.72 10.54 -13.40
C SER A 92 -6.07 10.39 -14.87
N LYS A 93 -5.09 10.03 -15.69
CA LYS A 93 -5.28 9.78 -17.12
C LYS A 93 -6.31 8.68 -17.42
N ARG A 94 -6.36 7.64 -16.60
CA ARG A 94 -7.35 6.55 -16.75
C ARG A 94 -8.73 6.96 -16.30
N MET A 95 -8.82 7.74 -15.23
CA MET A 95 -10.10 8.24 -14.72
C MET A 95 -10.74 9.28 -15.66
N GLU A 96 -9.96 10.19 -16.23
CA GLU A 96 -10.44 11.16 -17.24
C GLU A 96 -11.02 10.48 -18.48
N LYS A 97 -10.35 9.44 -18.99
CA LYS A 97 -10.87 8.67 -20.14
C LYS A 97 -12.21 8.02 -19.85
N LYS A 98 -12.44 7.58 -18.62
CA LYS A 98 -13.70 6.94 -18.23
C LYS A 98 -14.83 7.96 -18.06
N ALA A 99 -14.54 9.16 -17.60
CA ALA A 99 -15.50 10.24 -17.48
C ALA A 99 -15.97 10.76 -18.86
N SER A 100 -15.12 10.72 -19.87
CA SER A 100 -15.44 11.16 -21.25
C SER A 100 -16.25 10.12 -22.04
N SER A 101 -16.44 8.91 -21.53
CA SER A 101 -17.18 7.81 -22.17
C SER A 101 -18.57 7.55 -21.58
N LEU A 102 -19.00 8.38 -20.63
CA LEU A 102 -20.31 8.41 -20.02
C LEU A 102 -21.11 9.65 -20.51
#